data_4268096e967f1f24255206ba4e3933e6
#
_entry.id   4268096e967f1f24255206ba4e3933e6
#
_cell.length_a   1.000
_cell.length_b   1.000
_cell.length_c   1.000
_cell.angle_alpha   90.00
_cell.angle_beta   90.00
_cell.angle_gamma   90.00
#
_symmetry.space_group_name_H-M   'P 1'
#
loop_
_entity.id
_entity.type
_entity.pdbx_description
1 polymer ?
#
loop_
_entity_poly.entity_id
_entity_poly.type
_entity_poly.pdbx_seq_one_letter_code
_entity_poly.pdbx_strand_id
1 'polypeptide(L)'
;MIEQANILALSGGVGGAKLALGLARSLSAKQLTIVANTADDFCHLGFPVSPDLDTVMYTLAGLSNVEQGWGVANETWQFMDAMSALGGETWFRLGDRDLATHTRRRQYFEQGLSLEQVTAKLCQALGVEQQLIPMTNDAVATQVLTEQGWLDFQDYFVGQQCQPPISEIRFNGMSSAAPSDAFEMAIAAEPKAIIICPSNPFVSVDPILKIPSVLPKLKRCRAPIIAVSPIVNGMAIKGPTANMMQGLEMPVSVSGVASYYSDITVSYTHLTLP
;
A
#
# COMPACT_ATOMS: atom_id res chain seq x y z
N MET A 1 -30.25 1.53 -18.36
CA MET A 1 -29.40 1.08 -17.22
C MET A 1 -28.17 1.96 -17.23
N ILE A 2 -27.91 2.72 -16.18
CA ILE A 2 -26.65 3.46 -16.05
C ILE A 2 -25.58 2.38 -15.94
N GLU A 3 -24.70 2.27 -16.95
CA GLU A 3 -23.53 1.39 -16.88
C GLU A 3 -22.80 1.71 -15.58
N GLN A 4 -22.66 0.70 -14.71
CA GLN A 4 -22.01 0.88 -13.42
C GLN A 4 -20.56 1.28 -13.69
N ALA A 5 -20.20 2.52 -13.34
CA ALA A 5 -18.83 2.98 -13.45
C ALA A 5 -17.93 2.08 -12.56
N ASN A 6 -16.98 1.40 -13.13
CA ASN A 6 -15.99 0.62 -12.38
C ASN A 6 -14.72 1.46 -12.22
N ILE A 7 -14.30 1.70 -11.00
CA ILE A 7 -13.12 2.49 -10.65
C ILE A 7 -12.04 1.54 -10.14
N LEU A 8 -10.83 1.69 -10.69
CA LEU A 8 -9.64 0.98 -10.22
C LEU A 8 -8.78 1.97 -9.43
N ALA A 9 -8.59 1.72 -8.14
CA ALA A 9 -7.77 2.54 -7.26
C ALA A 9 -6.44 1.84 -6.95
N LEU A 10 -5.31 2.50 -7.19
CA LEU A 10 -3.98 2.02 -6.81
C LEU A 10 -3.60 2.68 -5.49
N SER A 11 -3.32 1.89 -4.46
CA SER A 11 -3.22 2.35 -3.09
C SER A 11 -2.05 1.69 -2.36
N GLY A 12 -1.51 2.40 -1.40
CA GLY A 12 -0.60 1.89 -0.40
C GLY A 12 -0.57 2.82 0.80
N GLY A 13 -0.38 2.27 1.99
CA GLY A 13 -0.24 3.02 3.22
C GLY A 13 -1.44 3.90 3.61
N VAL A 14 -1.18 4.80 4.56
CA VAL A 14 -2.21 5.59 5.26
C VAL A 14 -2.93 6.57 4.35
N GLY A 15 -2.19 7.28 3.50
CA GLY A 15 -2.78 8.28 2.59
C GLY A 15 -3.72 7.64 1.58
N GLY A 16 -3.28 6.54 1.00
CA GLY A 16 -4.07 5.75 0.06
C GLY A 16 -5.33 5.17 0.67
N ALA A 17 -5.23 4.59 1.86
CA ALA A 17 -6.36 4.03 2.58
C ALA A 17 -7.46 5.06 2.88
N LYS A 18 -7.09 6.32 3.19
CA LYS A 18 -8.07 7.39 3.41
C LYS A 18 -8.87 7.73 2.16
N LEU A 19 -8.22 7.83 1.00
CA LEU A 19 -8.94 8.05 -0.26
C LEU A 19 -9.76 6.83 -0.65
N ALA A 20 -9.23 5.62 -0.47
CA ALA A 20 -9.97 4.38 -0.70
C ALA A 20 -11.27 4.34 0.13
N LEU A 21 -11.22 4.74 1.40
CA LEU A 21 -12.43 4.87 2.24
C LEU A 21 -13.40 5.94 1.71
N GLY A 22 -12.89 7.08 1.26
CA GLY A 22 -13.72 8.13 0.64
C GLY A 22 -14.46 7.62 -0.61
N LEU A 23 -13.74 6.90 -1.47
CA LEU A 23 -14.31 6.25 -2.65
C LEU A 23 -15.34 5.18 -2.27
N ALA A 24 -15.04 4.34 -1.28
CA ALA A 24 -15.92 3.29 -0.78
C ALA A 24 -17.23 3.84 -0.20
N ARG A 25 -17.21 5.04 0.38
CA ARG A 25 -18.42 5.73 0.86
C ARG A 25 -19.25 6.38 -0.26
N SER A 26 -18.62 6.65 -1.40
CA SER A 26 -19.26 7.34 -2.53
C SER A 26 -19.73 6.39 -3.63
N LEU A 27 -19.19 5.18 -3.67
CA LEU A 27 -19.44 4.17 -4.68
C LEU A 27 -20.03 2.90 -4.05
N SER A 28 -20.81 2.14 -4.81
CA SER A 28 -21.18 0.79 -4.35
C SER A 28 -19.97 -0.13 -4.33
N ALA A 29 -20.02 -1.18 -3.52
CA ALA A 29 -18.91 -2.13 -3.40
C ALA A 29 -18.49 -2.73 -4.76
N LYS A 30 -19.44 -2.97 -5.66
CA LYS A 30 -19.17 -3.52 -6.99
C LYS A 30 -18.52 -2.52 -7.97
N GLN A 31 -18.51 -1.24 -7.63
CA GLN A 31 -17.95 -0.17 -8.49
C GLN A 31 -16.52 0.19 -8.14
N LEU A 32 -15.94 -0.39 -7.10
CA LEU A 32 -14.60 -0.07 -6.62
C LEU A 32 -13.76 -1.31 -6.44
N THR A 33 -12.66 -1.37 -7.16
CA THR A 33 -11.57 -2.33 -6.94
C THR A 33 -10.34 -1.55 -6.47
N ILE A 34 -9.74 -2.00 -5.37
CA ILE A 34 -8.55 -1.38 -4.77
C ILE A 34 -7.40 -2.37 -4.88
N VAL A 35 -6.33 -1.96 -5.55
CA VAL A 35 -5.06 -2.71 -5.62
C VAL A 35 -4.13 -2.11 -4.60
N ALA A 36 -3.67 -2.91 -3.66
CA ALA A 36 -2.70 -2.48 -2.66
C ALA A 36 -1.30 -3.01 -2.96
N ASN A 37 -0.31 -2.17 -2.62
CA ASN A 37 1.10 -2.54 -2.66
C ASN A 37 1.39 -3.70 -1.71
N THR A 38 2.31 -4.57 -2.12
CA THR A 38 2.81 -5.70 -1.32
C THR A 38 4.34 -5.80 -1.35
N ALA A 39 5.02 -4.78 -1.90
CA ALA A 39 6.49 -4.79 -1.98
C ALA A 39 7.19 -4.44 -0.65
N ASP A 40 6.45 -4.07 0.35
CA ASP A 40 6.91 -3.87 1.73
C ASP A 40 6.37 -4.92 2.71
N ASP A 41 5.77 -6.00 2.17
CA ASP A 41 5.44 -7.20 2.93
C ASP A 41 6.72 -7.87 3.44
N PHE A 42 6.66 -8.36 4.66
CA PHE A 42 7.81 -9.00 5.30
C PHE A 42 7.39 -10.03 6.35
N CYS A 43 8.36 -10.76 6.88
CA CYS A 43 8.13 -11.70 7.98
C CYS A 43 8.72 -11.12 9.27
N HIS A 44 7.90 -10.99 10.32
CA HIS A 44 8.34 -10.55 11.64
C HIS A 44 7.87 -11.53 12.71
N LEU A 45 8.77 -11.96 13.58
CA LEU A 45 8.51 -12.97 14.62
C LEU A 45 7.84 -14.26 14.08
N GLY A 46 8.13 -14.60 12.82
CA GLY A 46 7.54 -15.75 12.13
C GLY A 46 6.12 -15.49 11.57
N PHE A 47 5.59 -14.30 11.69
CA PHE A 47 4.30 -13.92 11.10
C PHE A 47 4.49 -13.16 9.78
N PRO A 48 3.72 -13.51 8.74
CA PRO A 48 3.67 -12.71 7.52
C PRO A 48 2.87 -11.42 7.78
N VAL A 49 3.48 -10.28 7.54
CA VAL A 49 2.92 -8.94 7.73
C VAL A 49 2.80 -8.27 6.37
N SER A 50 1.62 -7.72 6.06
CA SER A 50 1.33 -7.01 4.81
C SER A 50 0.84 -5.59 5.14
N PRO A 51 1.76 -4.63 5.43
CA PRO A 51 1.41 -3.34 6.05
C PRO A 51 0.40 -2.52 5.25
N ASP A 52 0.56 -2.43 3.95
CA ASP A 52 -0.32 -1.62 3.09
C ASP A 52 -1.70 -2.29 2.91
N LEU A 53 -1.74 -3.62 2.68
CA LEU A 53 -2.99 -4.36 2.64
C LEU A 53 -3.77 -4.23 3.94
N ASP A 54 -3.10 -4.40 5.08
CA ASP A 54 -3.72 -4.35 6.41
C ASP A 54 -4.24 -2.94 6.71
N THR A 55 -3.47 -1.91 6.39
CA THR A 55 -3.89 -0.51 6.57
C THR A 55 -5.15 -0.20 5.76
N VAL A 56 -5.22 -0.62 4.50
CA VAL A 56 -6.42 -0.42 3.67
C VAL A 56 -7.59 -1.25 4.20
N MET A 57 -7.37 -2.52 4.51
CA MET A 57 -8.39 -3.43 5.02
C MET A 57 -9.00 -2.93 6.33
N TYR A 58 -8.17 -2.56 7.32
CA TYR A 58 -8.64 -2.03 8.60
C TYR A 58 -9.37 -0.70 8.45
N THR A 59 -8.90 0.15 7.52
CA THR A 59 -9.57 1.42 7.24
C THR A 59 -10.96 1.21 6.65
N LEU A 60 -11.11 0.30 5.70
CA LEU A 60 -12.41 -0.05 5.10
C LEU A 60 -13.34 -0.72 6.10
N ALA A 61 -12.82 -1.56 6.99
CA ALA A 61 -13.55 -2.21 8.06
C ALA A 61 -13.93 -1.29 9.24
N GLY A 62 -13.44 -0.03 9.25
CA GLY A 62 -13.66 0.89 10.37
C GLY A 62 -12.90 0.51 11.65
N LEU A 63 -11.85 -0.30 11.53
CA LEU A 63 -11.06 -0.80 12.65
C LEU A 63 -9.72 -0.06 12.83
N SER A 64 -9.32 0.78 11.86
CA SER A 64 -8.01 1.44 11.89
C SER A 64 -7.86 2.42 13.06
N ASN A 65 -6.65 2.52 13.60
CA ASN A 65 -6.28 3.57 14.54
C ASN A 65 -6.08 4.89 13.76
N VAL A 66 -7.06 5.79 13.85
CA VAL A 66 -7.09 7.05 13.09
C VAL A 66 -5.97 8.00 13.54
N GLU A 67 -5.59 7.98 14.82
CA GLU A 67 -4.56 8.87 15.38
C GLU A 67 -3.16 8.45 14.91
N GLN A 68 -2.82 7.17 15.02
CA GLN A 68 -1.55 6.62 14.52
C GLN A 68 -1.54 6.59 12.99
N GLY A 69 -2.68 6.26 12.37
CA GLY A 69 -2.85 6.08 10.93
C GLY A 69 -2.52 4.68 10.44
N TRP A 70 -2.10 3.77 11.30
CA TRP A 70 -1.82 2.36 11.02
C TRP A 70 -2.26 1.49 12.21
N GLY A 71 -2.37 0.17 11.97
CA GLY A 71 -2.78 -0.79 12.98
C GLY A 71 -4.26 -0.70 13.37
N VAL A 72 -4.66 -1.51 14.33
CA VAL A 72 -6.03 -1.62 14.82
C VAL A 72 -6.26 -0.61 15.95
N ALA A 73 -7.45 -0.04 16.05
CA ALA A 73 -7.82 0.84 17.15
C ALA A 73 -7.99 0.06 18.45
N ASN A 74 -7.72 0.71 19.58
CA ASN A 74 -7.84 0.14 20.94
C ASN A 74 -6.99 -1.14 21.11
N GLU A 75 -5.76 -1.10 20.59
CA GLU A 75 -4.79 -2.18 20.77
C GLU A 75 -4.32 -2.30 22.21
N THR A 76 -3.92 -3.54 22.55
CA THR A 76 -3.10 -3.85 23.73
C THR A 76 -1.76 -4.40 23.25
N TRP A 77 -0.78 -4.49 24.17
CA TRP A 77 0.61 -4.80 23.82
C TRP A 77 1.20 -5.92 24.67
N GLN A 78 0.35 -6.76 25.24
CA GLN A 78 0.76 -7.80 26.20
C GLN A 78 1.71 -8.81 25.58
N PHE A 79 1.49 -9.17 24.29
CA PHE A 79 2.39 -10.03 23.55
C PHE A 79 3.78 -9.39 23.41
N MET A 80 3.86 -8.12 23.02
CA MET A 80 5.14 -7.43 22.86
C MET A 80 5.86 -7.21 24.18
N ASP A 81 5.14 -6.96 25.27
CA ASP A 81 5.70 -6.84 26.60
C ASP A 81 6.29 -8.20 27.07
N ALA A 82 5.60 -9.29 26.80
CA ALA A 82 6.10 -10.64 27.07
C ALA A 82 7.32 -10.98 26.19
N MET A 83 7.29 -10.64 24.92
CA MET A 83 8.44 -10.81 24.01
C MET A 83 9.67 -10.07 24.50
N SER A 84 9.50 -8.81 24.93
CA SER A 84 10.58 -8.02 25.52
C SER A 84 11.16 -8.68 26.76
N ALA A 85 10.31 -9.18 27.67
CA ALA A 85 10.73 -9.87 28.88
C ALA A 85 11.51 -11.18 28.60
N LEU A 86 11.24 -11.82 27.45
CA LEU A 86 11.97 -13.01 26.97
C LEU A 86 13.23 -12.66 26.16
N GLY A 87 13.57 -11.38 26.00
CA GLY A 87 14.71 -10.93 25.19
C GLY A 87 14.50 -11.03 23.68
N GLY A 88 13.25 -11.09 23.22
CA GLY A 88 12.90 -11.11 21.81
C GLY A 88 12.94 -9.73 21.17
N GLU A 89 12.82 -9.71 19.83
CA GLU A 89 12.82 -8.48 19.03
C GLU A 89 11.55 -7.66 19.28
N THR A 90 11.70 -6.34 19.41
CA THR A 90 10.59 -5.41 19.70
C THR A 90 10.59 -4.14 18.82
N TRP A 91 11.49 -4.06 17.85
CA TRP A 91 11.64 -2.89 16.99
C TRP A 91 10.40 -2.66 16.12
N PHE A 92 9.73 -3.72 15.67
CA PHE A 92 8.45 -3.63 14.99
C PHE A 92 7.35 -4.14 15.93
N ARG A 93 6.46 -3.25 16.33
CA ARG A 93 5.43 -3.57 17.31
C ARG A 93 4.19 -4.15 16.64
N LEU A 94 3.77 -5.32 17.08
CA LEU A 94 2.51 -5.96 16.71
C LEU A 94 1.50 -5.81 17.86
N GLY A 95 0.35 -5.21 17.59
CA GLY A 95 -0.74 -5.16 18.56
C GLY A 95 -1.37 -6.54 18.76
N ASP A 96 -1.96 -6.80 19.92
CA ASP A 96 -2.54 -8.12 20.24
C ASP A 96 -3.69 -8.49 19.29
N ARG A 97 -4.48 -7.50 18.84
CA ARG A 97 -5.57 -7.69 17.88
C ARG A 97 -5.03 -7.84 16.45
N ASP A 98 -4.04 -7.04 16.09
CA ASP A 98 -3.36 -7.12 14.79
C ASP A 98 -2.68 -8.48 14.62
N LEU A 99 -2.07 -9.01 15.68
CA LEU A 99 -1.46 -10.33 15.71
C LEU A 99 -2.44 -11.46 15.34
N ALA A 100 -3.74 -11.31 15.66
CA ALA A 100 -4.75 -12.27 15.23
C ALA A 100 -4.89 -12.32 13.69
N THR A 101 -4.81 -11.17 13.02
CA THR A 101 -4.82 -11.09 11.54
C THR A 101 -3.59 -11.80 10.96
N HIS A 102 -2.39 -11.53 11.48
CA HIS A 102 -1.15 -12.16 11.01
C HIS A 102 -1.16 -13.68 11.28
N THR A 103 -1.69 -14.11 12.41
CA THR A 103 -1.87 -15.53 12.72
C THR A 103 -2.81 -16.21 11.73
N ARG A 104 -3.96 -15.58 11.40
CA ARG A 104 -4.90 -16.12 10.42
C ARG A 104 -4.32 -16.13 9.02
N ARG A 105 -3.59 -15.08 8.63
CA ARG A 105 -2.87 -15.03 7.35
C ARG A 105 -1.90 -16.19 7.24
N ARG A 106 -1.08 -16.44 8.24
CA ARG A 106 -0.15 -17.57 8.29
C ARG A 106 -0.86 -18.90 8.13
N GLN A 107 -1.95 -19.13 8.89
CA GLN A 107 -2.72 -20.37 8.80
C GLN A 107 -3.30 -20.61 7.39
N TYR A 108 -3.72 -19.55 6.70
CA TYR A 108 -4.20 -19.66 5.33
C TYR A 108 -3.07 -19.97 4.35
N PHE A 109 -1.88 -19.37 4.53
CA PHE A 109 -0.72 -19.75 3.72
C PHE A 109 -0.30 -21.21 3.94
N GLU A 110 -0.33 -21.69 5.17
CA GLU A 110 -0.07 -23.11 5.51
C GLU A 110 -1.09 -24.06 4.87
N GLN A 111 -2.29 -23.59 4.53
CA GLN A 111 -3.30 -24.32 3.75
C GLN A 111 -3.09 -24.22 2.23
N GLY A 112 -2.05 -23.53 1.77
CA GLY A 112 -1.71 -23.37 0.35
C GLY A 112 -2.49 -22.25 -0.37
N LEU A 113 -3.16 -21.34 0.34
CA LEU A 113 -3.86 -20.23 -0.29
C LEU A 113 -2.85 -19.17 -0.77
N SER A 114 -3.14 -18.53 -1.91
CA SER A 114 -2.40 -17.37 -2.39
C SER A 114 -2.69 -16.12 -1.55
N LEU A 115 -1.83 -15.09 -1.61
CA LEU A 115 -2.06 -13.83 -0.91
C LEU A 115 -3.40 -13.18 -1.30
N GLU A 116 -3.79 -13.26 -2.57
CA GLU A 116 -5.10 -12.79 -3.06
C GLU A 116 -6.25 -13.50 -2.35
N GLN A 117 -6.20 -14.83 -2.26
CA GLN A 117 -7.22 -15.64 -1.59
C GLN A 117 -7.27 -15.37 -0.08
N VAL A 118 -6.11 -15.21 0.54
CA VAL A 118 -5.99 -14.86 1.95
C VAL A 118 -6.59 -13.49 2.22
N THR A 119 -6.25 -12.50 1.41
CA THR A 119 -6.79 -11.13 1.51
C THR A 119 -8.31 -11.13 1.39
N ALA A 120 -8.86 -11.84 0.41
CA ALA A 120 -10.31 -11.96 0.24
C ALA A 120 -11.01 -12.57 1.48
N LYS A 121 -10.42 -13.61 2.09
CA LYS A 121 -10.97 -14.24 3.31
C LYS A 121 -10.89 -13.31 4.52
N LEU A 122 -9.83 -12.57 4.68
CA LEU A 122 -9.67 -11.61 5.79
C LEU A 122 -10.66 -10.44 5.62
N CYS A 123 -10.78 -9.89 4.41
CA CYS A 123 -11.76 -8.86 4.08
C CYS A 123 -13.19 -9.31 4.39
N GLN A 124 -13.56 -10.52 3.95
CA GLN A 124 -14.87 -11.11 4.24
C GLN A 124 -15.12 -11.23 5.75
N ALA A 125 -14.14 -11.71 6.51
CA ALA A 125 -14.26 -11.88 7.97
C ALA A 125 -14.41 -10.54 8.71
N LEU A 126 -13.85 -9.46 8.16
CA LEU A 126 -13.93 -8.11 8.72
C LEU A 126 -15.07 -7.26 8.14
N GLY A 127 -15.93 -7.84 7.29
CA GLY A 127 -17.08 -7.15 6.70
C GLY A 127 -16.72 -6.10 5.65
N VAL A 128 -15.55 -6.19 5.04
CA VAL A 128 -15.16 -5.32 3.90
C VAL A 128 -15.86 -5.82 2.65
N GLU A 129 -16.71 -4.99 2.08
CA GLU A 129 -17.52 -5.33 0.89
C GLU A 129 -16.80 -5.02 -0.42
N GLN A 130 -15.87 -4.05 -0.42
CA GLN A 130 -15.11 -3.65 -1.59
C GLN A 130 -14.07 -4.72 -1.95
N GLN A 131 -13.77 -4.83 -3.23
CA GLN A 131 -12.71 -5.71 -3.69
C GLN A 131 -11.34 -5.07 -3.39
N LEU A 132 -10.68 -5.55 -2.34
CA LEU A 132 -9.29 -5.26 -2.02
C LEU A 132 -8.43 -6.44 -2.48
N ILE A 133 -7.43 -6.16 -3.33
CA ILE A 133 -6.56 -7.18 -3.92
C ILE A 133 -5.09 -6.78 -3.78
N PRO A 134 -4.18 -7.75 -3.60
CA PRO A 134 -2.74 -7.49 -3.65
C PRO A 134 -2.32 -7.17 -5.09
N MET A 135 -1.28 -6.38 -5.26
CA MET A 135 -0.71 -6.10 -6.58
C MET A 135 -0.18 -7.38 -7.26
N THR A 136 0.32 -8.31 -6.48
CA THR A 136 0.90 -9.59 -6.95
C THR A 136 0.78 -10.65 -5.86
N ASN A 137 0.83 -11.93 -6.25
CA ASN A 137 1.02 -13.07 -5.34
C ASN A 137 2.51 -13.44 -5.19
N ASP A 138 3.39 -12.86 -6.00
CA ASP A 138 4.82 -13.15 -5.99
C ASP A 138 5.52 -12.33 -4.90
N ALA A 139 6.65 -12.86 -4.43
CA ALA A 139 7.47 -12.17 -3.44
C ALA A 139 8.24 -11.02 -4.11
N VAL A 140 7.90 -9.80 -3.73
CA VAL A 140 8.60 -8.57 -4.12
C VAL A 140 8.98 -7.82 -2.86
N ALA A 141 10.24 -7.37 -2.76
CA ALA A 141 10.74 -6.66 -1.59
C ALA A 141 11.40 -5.34 -1.96
N THR A 142 10.90 -4.26 -1.38
CA THR A 142 11.47 -2.92 -1.49
C THR A 142 12.74 -2.82 -0.66
N GLN A 143 13.81 -2.34 -1.28
CA GLN A 143 15.05 -1.95 -0.61
C GLN A 143 15.45 -0.54 -0.98
N VAL A 144 16.08 0.15 -0.04
CA VAL A 144 16.59 1.51 -0.21
C VAL A 144 18.10 1.55 -0.02
N LEU A 145 18.80 2.31 -0.84
CA LEU A 145 20.24 2.52 -0.72
C LEU A 145 20.51 3.73 0.16
N THR A 146 21.25 3.52 1.23
CA THR A 146 21.75 4.54 2.15
C THR A 146 23.28 4.54 2.18
N GLU A 147 23.89 5.45 2.92
CA GLU A 147 25.35 5.41 3.16
C GLU A 147 25.82 4.12 3.86
N GLN A 148 24.91 3.43 4.55
CA GLN A 148 25.19 2.14 5.22
C GLN A 148 25.03 0.94 4.27
N GLY A 149 24.65 1.16 3.00
CA GLY A 149 24.34 0.14 2.02
C GLY A 149 22.84 -0.07 1.83
N TRP A 150 22.47 -1.20 1.20
CA TRP A 150 21.07 -1.57 0.97
C TRP A 150 20.41 -2.04 2.26
N LEU A 151 19.27 -1.43 2.59
CA LEU A 151 18.42 -1.79 3.72
C LEU A 151 17.05 -2.26 3.21
N ASP A 152 16.47 -3.24 3.90
CA ASP A 152 15.08 -3.58 3.70
C ASP A 152 14.19 -2.42 4.16
N PHE A 153 13.08 -2.22 3.45
CA PHE A 153 12.28 -1.00 3.65
C PHE A 153 11.76 -0.85 5.07
N GLN A 154 11.35 -1.94 5.73
CA GLN A 154 10.84 -1.86 7.08
C GLN A 154 11.93 -1.56 8.12
N ASP A 155 13.15 -2.07 7.91
CA ASP A 155 14.30 -1.71 8.75
C ASP A 155 14.62 -0.22 8.63
N TYR A 156 14.59 0.32 7.40
CA TYR A 156 14.77 1.75 7.15
C TYR A 156 13.61 2.57 7.73
N PHE A 157 12.37 2.18 7.45
CA PHE A 157 11.18 2.98 7.77
C PHE A 157 10.87 2.98 9.26
N VAL A 158 10.80 1.79 9.88
CA VAL A 158 10.45 1.63 11.29
C VAL A 158 11.70 1.58 12.17
N GLY A 159 12.68 0.76 11.80
CA GLY A 159 13.88 0.56 12.60
C GLY A 159 14.74 1.83 12.69
N GLN A 160 14.99 2.48 11.54
CA GLN A 160 15.82 3.70 11.49
C GLN A 160 15.00 5.00 11.35
N GLN A 161 13.67 4.93 11.41
CA GLN A 161 12.77 6.09 11.37
C GLN A 161 13.04 7.03 10.18
N CYS A 162 13.44 6.48 9.04
CA CYS A 162 13.80 7.21 7.82
C CYS A 162 14.90 8.27 8.04
N GLN A 163 15.76 8.12 9.03
CA GLN A 163 16.81 9.12 9.34
C GLN A 163 17.91 9.17 8.27
N PRO A 164 18.46 8.03 7.76
CA PRO A 164 19.44 8.10 6.69
C PRO A 164 18.83 8.64 5.40
N PRO A 165 19.51 9.56 4.68
CA PRO A 165 19.10 9.91 3.32
C PRO A 165 19.24 8.70 2.41
N ILE A 166 18.30 8.54 1.47
CA ILE A 166 18.36 7.49 0.46
C ILE A 166 18.84 8.06 -0.87
N SER A 167 19.55 7.26 -1.65
CA SER A 167 20.02 7.63 -2.99
C SER A 167 19.40 6.78 -4.11
N GLU A 168 18.88 5.59 -3.78
CA GLU A 168 18.29 4.68 -4.76
C GLU A 168 17.24 3.78 -4.11
N ILE A 169 16.30 3.29 -4.92
CA ILE A 169 15.26 2.32 -4.52
C ILE A 169 15.27 1.18 -5.54
N ARG A 170 15.23 -0.05 -5.04
CA ARG A 170 15.04 -1.24 -5.88
C ARG A 170 13.96 -2.16 -5.33
N PHE A 171 13.45 -3.00 -6.20
CA PHE A 171 12.42 -4.00 -5.87
C PHE A 171 12.94 -5.39 -6.23
N ASN A 172 13.41 -6.12 -5.24
CA ASN A 172 13.87 -7.49 -5.42
C ASN A 172 12.69 -8.39 -5.82
N GLY A 173 12.90 -9.28 -6.78
CA GLY A 173 11.85 -10.16 -7.30
C GLY A 173 10.96 -9.53 -8.37
N MET A 174 10.98 -8.21 -8.58
CA MET A 174 10.10 -7.49 -9.49
C MET A 174 10.17 -7.99 -10.94
N SER A 175 11.35 -8.34 -11.43
CA SER A 175 11.54 -8.74 -12.84
C SER A 175 10.79 -10.02 -13.23
N SER A 176 10.48 -10.88 -12.27
CA SER A 176 9.73 -12.13 -12.46
C SER A 176 8.30 -12.08 -11.93
N ALA A 177 7.91 -10.98 -11.27
CA ALA A 177 6.59 -10.84 -10.70
C ALA A 177 5.52 -10.66 -11.80
N ALA A 178 4.36 -11.27 -11.56
CA ALA A 178 3.15 -11.04 -12.35
C ALA A 178 2.08 -10.34 -11.48
N PRO A 179 1.20 -9.53 -12.08
CA PRO A 179 0.06 -9.02 -11.33
C PRO A 179 -0.80 -10.18 -10.84
N SER A 180 -1.48 -10.00 -9.70
CA SER A 180 -2.44 -11.01 -9.23
C SER A 180 -3.56 -11.22 -10.26
N ASP A 181 -4.20 -12.40 -10.26
CA ASP A 181 -5.24 -12.73 -11.23
C ASP A 181 -6.38 -11.70 -11.20
N ALA A 182 -6.81 -11.30 -10.00
CA ALA A 182 -7.85 -10.30 -9.84
C ALA A 182 -7.40 -8.91 -10.33
N PHE A 183 -6.12 -8.55 -10.22
CA PHE A 183 -5.61 -7.30 -10.78
C PHE A 183 -5.60 -7.32 -12.31
N GLU A 184 -5.16 -8.43 -12.93
CA GLU A 184 -5.27 -8.62 -14.38
C GLU A 184 -6.71 -8.48 -14.86
N MET A 185 -7.66 -9.13 -14.18
CA MET A 185 -9.08 -9.05 -14.50
C MET A 185 -9.62 -7.63 -14.35
N ALA A 186 -9.20 -6.89 -13.32
CA ALA A 186 -9.62 -5.51 -13.08
C ALA A 186 -9.15 -4.56 -14.20
N ILE A 187 -7.94 -4.76 -14.72
CA ILE A 187 -7.45 -4.00 -15.88
C ILE A 187 -8.22 -4.39 -17.14
N ALA A 188 -8.41 -5.69 -17.38
CA ALA A 188 -9.10 -6.21 -18.56
C ALA A 188 -10.59 -5.83 -18.61
N ALA A 189 -11.19 -5.54 -17.47
CA ALA A 189 -12.58 -5.05 -17.36
C ALA A 189 -12.77 -3.60 -17.85
N GLU A 190 -11.73 -2.94 -18.36
CA GLU A 190 -11.74 -1.56 -18.87
C GLU A 190 -12.41 -0.58 -17.88
N PRO A 191 -11.77 -0.28 -16.74
CA PRO A 191 -12.35 0.62 -15.74
C PRO A 191 -12.67 1.99 -16.37
N LYS A 192 -13.65 2.69 -15.82
CA LYS A 192 -14.03 4.05 -16.27
C LYS A 192 -13.04 5.12 -15.84
N ALA A 193 -12.29 4.88 -14.76
CA ALA A 193 -11.15 5.68 -14.34
C ALA A 193 -10.20 4.84 -13.50
N ILE A 194 -8.92 5.22 -13.54
CA ILE A 194 -7.86 4.67 -12.70
C ILE A 194 -7.41 5.80 -11.77
N ILE A 195 -7.42 5.56 -10.47
CA ILE A 195 -7.06 6.56 -9.46
C ILE A 195 -5.78 6.12 -8.76
N ILE A 196 -4.72 6.89 -8.90
CA ILE A 196 -3.53 6.77 -8.08
C ILE A 196 -3.81 7.53 -6.79
N CYS A 197 -4.01 6.80 -5.70
CA CYS A 197 -4.29 7.36 -4.38
C CYS A 197 -3.09 8.14 -3.84
N PRO A 198 -3.28 9.07 -2.85
CA PRO A 198 -2.21 9.88 -2.28
C PRO A 198 -1.28 9.05 -1.38
N SER A 199 -0.65 8.06 -1.97
CA SER A 199 0.35 7.15 -1.42
C SER A 199 1.74 7.63 -1.79
N ASN A 200 2.77 7.07 -1.13
CA ASN A 200 4.16 7.37 -1.50
C ASN A 200 4.43 6.92 -2.95
N PRO A 201 4.86 7.83 -3.85
CA PRO A 201 5.08 7.51 -5.25
C PRO A 201 6.09 6.37 -5.45
N PHE A 202 7.15 6.35 -4.64
CA PHE A 202 8.34 5.53 -4.86
C PHE A 202 8.22 4.12 -4.29
N VAL A 203 7.62 3.98 -3.10
CA VAL A 203 7.60 2.71 -2.36
C VAL A 203 6.20 2.10 -2.24
N SER A 204 5.14 2.84 -2.58
CA SER A 204 3.77 2.31 -2.56
C SER A 204 3.15 2.23 -3.95
N VAL A 205 3.37 3.22 -4.83
CA VAL A 205 2.74 3.25 -6.17
C VAL A 205 3.63 2.60 -7.23
N ASP A 206 4.93 2.96 -7.25
CA ASP A 206 5.89 2.40 -8.20
C ASP A 206 5.94 0.88 -8.20
N PRO A 207 5.91 0.18 -7.05
CA PRO A 207 5.88 -1.28 -7.07
C PRO A 207 4.72 -1.84 -7.87
N ILE A 208 3.54 -1.23 -7.76
CA ILE A 208 2.35 -1.64 -8.53
C ILE A 208 2.56 -1.39 -10.03
N LEU A 209 3.08 -0.21 -10.39
CA LEU A 209 3.27 0.20 -11.79
C LEU A 209 4.43 -0.54 -12.46
N LYS A 210 5.46 -0.92 -11.72
CA LYS A 210 6.68 -1.56 -12.22
C LYS A 210 6.56 -3.08 -12.38
N ILE A 211 5.47 -3.71 -11.93
CA ILE A 211 5.22 -5.10 -12.30
C ILE A 211 5.24 -5.21 -13.82
N PRO A 212 6.04 -6.12 -14.41
CA PRO A 212 6.10 -6.31 -15.85
C PRO A 212 4.68 -6.46 -16.43
N SER A 213 4.37 -5.83 -17.53
CA SER A 213 3.04 -5.78 -18.14
C SER A 213 2.02 -4.77 -17.57
N VAL A 214 2.07 -4.36 -16.32
CA VAL A 214 1.04 -3.48 -15.72
C VAL A 214 1.02 -2.12 -16.39
N LEU A 215 2.11 -1.35 -16.33
CA LEU A 215 2.15 -0.02 -16.91
C LEU A 215 1.81 0.02 -18.41
N PRO A 216 2.33 -0.89 -19.26
CA PRO A 216 1.92 -0.98 -20.66
C PRO A 216 0.42 -1.27 -20.85
N LYS A 217 -0.20 -2.06 -19.96
CA LYS A 217 -1.64 -2.35 -20.02
C LYS A 217 -2.46 -1.12 -19.60
N LEU A 218 -2.07 -0.45 -18.52
CA LEU A 218 -2.72 0.78 -18.07
C LEU A 218 -2.66 1.88 -19.12
N LYS A 219 -1.51 2.06 -19.80
CA LYS A 219 -1.37 3.04 -20.89
C LYS A 219 -2.23 2.70 -22.11
N ARG A 220 -2.55 1.44 -22.34
CA ARG A 220 -3.46 1.02 -23.42
C ARG A 220 -4.93 1.10 -23.06
N CYS A 221 -5.23 1.13 -21.77
CA CYS A 221 -6.59 1.32 -21.29
C CYS A 221 -7.10 2.71 -21.67
N ARG A 222 -8.36 2.81 -22.10
CA ARG A 222 -8.98 4.10 -22.44
C ARG A 222 -9.37 4.92 -21.21
N ALA A 223 -9.27 4.34 -20.03
CA ALA A 223 -9.61 4.99 -18.77
C ALA A 223 -8.66 6.16 -18.48
N PRO A 224 -9.16 7.32 -18.09
CA PRO A 224 -8.30 8.39 -17.60
C PRO A 224 -7.58 7.94 -16.32
N ILE A 225 -6.28 8.18 -16.23
CA ILE A 225 -5.49 7.96 -15.04
C ILE A 225 -5.37 9.30 -14.31
N ILE A 226 -5.87 9.33 -13.07
CA ILE A 226 -5.91 10.54 -12.24
C ILE A 226 -5.07 10.28 -10.99
N ALA A 227 -4.07 11.11 -10.73
CA ALA A 227 -3.28 10.99 -9.51
C ALA A 227 -3.66 12.08 -8.50
N VAL A 228 -3.67 11.70 -7.22
CA VAL A 228 -3.87 12.60 -6.08
C VAL A 228 -2.56 12.74 -5.31
N SER A 229 -2.14 13.98 -5.08
CA SER A 229 -0.87 14.29 -4.42
C SER A 229 -0.83 13.83 -2.95
N PRO A 230 0.25 13.17 -2.51
CA PRO A 230 0.52 12.98 -1.08
C PRO A 230 1.13 14.21 -0.42
N ILE A 231 1.52 15.23 -1.20
CA ILE A 231 2.14 16.46 -0.71
C ILE A 231 1.08 17.56 -0.61
N VAL A 232 1.01 18.19 0.55
CA VAL A 232 0.14 19.34 0.83
C VAL A 232 0.99 20.43 1.46
N ASN A 233 0.95 21.67 0.92
CA ASN A 233 1.75 22.80 1.39
C ASN A 233 3.26 22.50 1.54
N GLY A 234 3.83 21.75 0.61
CA GLY A 234 5.26 21.39 0.62
C GLY A 234 5.65 20.32 1.64
N MET A 235 4.70 19.68 2.28
CA MET A 235 4.95 18.62 3.27
C MET A 235 4.16 17.36 2.93
N ALA A 236 4.71 16.20 3.28
CA ALA A 236 3.95 14.96 3.30
C ALA A 236 3.01 14.97 4.52
N ILE A 237 1.75 14.60 4.32
CA ILE A 237 0.78 14.53 5.44
C ILE A 237 1.21 13.47 6.45
N LYS A 238 1.72 12.34 5.97
CA LYS A 238 2.31 11.24 6.75
C LYS A 238 3.35 10.48 5.93
N GLY A 239 4.27 9.81 6.62
CA GLY A 239 5.27 8.95 6.02
C GLY A 239 6.47 9.69 5.42
N PRO A 240 7.43 8.96 4.83
CA PRO A 240 8.75 9.47 4.47
C PRO A 240 8.80 10.16 3.09
N THR A 241 7.67 10.41 2.41
CA THR A 241 7.65 10.88 1.02
C THR A 241 8.51 12.12 0.81
N ALA A 242 8.42 13.12 1.72
CA ALA A 242 9.20 14.36 1.59
C ALA A 242 10.72 14.09 1.73
N ASN A 243 11.13 13.30 2.71
CA ASN A 243 12.53 12.92 2.91
C ASN A 243 13.07 12.11 1.72
N MET A 244 12.26 11.20 1.19
CA MET A 244 12.62 10.41 0.01
C MET A 244 12.77 11.30 -1.23
N MET A 245 11.86 12.25 -1.45
CA MET A 245 11.99 13.22 -2.55
C MET A 245 13.29 14.02 -2.44
N GLN A 246 13.67 14.45 -1.23
CA GLN A 246 14.93 15.16 -1.02
C GLN A 246 16.14 14.27 -1.32
N GLY A 247 16.17 13.05 -0.82
CA GLY A 247 17.25 12.09 -1.06
C GLY A 247 17.40 11.70 -2.53
N LEU A 248 16.30 11.69 -3.27
CA LEU A 248 16.25 11.43 -4.72
C LEU A 248 16.40 12.72 -5.57
N GLU A 249 16.82 13.83 -4.96
CA GLU A 249 17.02 15.14 -5.60
C GLU A 249 15.78 15.68 -6.34
N MET A 250 14.58 15.36 -5.83
CA MET A 250 13.32 15.81 -6.41
C MET A 250 12.73 16.98 -5.63
N PRO A 251 12.09 17.95 -6.30
CA PRO A 251 11.38 19.04 -5.61
C PRO A 251 10.25 18.52 -4.72
N VAL A 252 10.29 18.83 -3.43
CA VAL A 252 9.23 18.46 -2.46
C VAL A 252 8.03 19.38 -2.67
N SER A 253 7.24 19.08 -3.67
CA SER A 253 6.09 19.90 -4.07
C SER A 253 5.02 19.06 -4.78
N VAL A 254 3.82 19.60 -4.85
CA VAL A 254 2.72 19.05 -5.66
C VAL A 254 3.16 18.91 -7.13
N SER A 255 3.85 19.93 -7.67
CA SER A 255 4.37 19.89 -9.04
C SER A 255 5.47 18.86 -9.25
N GLY A 256 6.32 18.61 -8.25
CA GLY A 256 7.35 17.55 -8.31
C GLY A 256 6.71 16.18 -8.49
N VAL A 257 5.67 15.86 -7.71
CA VAL A 257 4.93 14.60 -7.87
C VAL A 257 4.14 14.57 -9.18
N ALA A 258 3.55 15.71 -9.59
CA ALA A 258 2.86 15.78 -10.89
C ALA A 258 3.80 15.49 -12.06
N SER A 259 5.01 16.05 -12.04
CA SER A 259 6.03 15.76 -13.04
C SER A 259 6.44 14.29 -13.03
N TYR A 260 6.52 13.67 -11.87
CA TYR A 260 6.84 12.24 -11.73
C TYR A 260 5.83 11.34 -12.45
N TYR A 261 4.55 11.69 -12.40
CA TYR A 261 3.48 10.94 -13.05
C TYR A 261 3.09 11.45 -14.45
N SER A 262 3.78 12.46 -15.00
CA SER A 262 3.38 13.16 -16.24
C SER A 262 3.17 12.23 -17.43
N ASP A 263 3.96 11.15 -17.53
CA ASP A 263 3.91 10.21 -18.66
C ASP A 263 2.69 9.26 -18.63
N ILE A 264 1.97 9.22 -17.51
CA ILE A 264 0.89 8.24 -17.32
C ILE A 264 -0.44 8.88 -16.94
N THR A 265 -0.44 10.10 -16.40
CA THR A 265 -1.67 10.74 -15.91
C THR A 265 -2.23 11.73 -16.91
N VAL A 266 -3.56 11.77 -17.04
CA VAL A 266 -4.29 12.80 -17.80
C VAL A 266 -4.72 13.95 -16.92
N SER A 267 -4.73 13.74 -15.58
CA SER A 267 -5.08 14.75 -14.58
C SER A 267 -4.32 14.49 -13.28
N TYR A 268 -3.97 15.58 -12.64
CA TYR A 268 -3.34 15.57 -11.33
C TYR A 268 -4.04 16.56 -10.40
N THR A 269 -4.32 16.16 -9.18
CA THR A 269 -4.96 17.01 -8.18
C THR A 269 -4.26 16.90 -6.83
N HIS A 270 -4.56 17.81 -5.93
CA HIS A 270 -4.04 17.80 -4.57
C HIS A 270 -5.17 18.01 -3.57
N LEU A 271 -4.95 17.52 -2.36
CA LEU A 271 -5.85 17.77 -1.25
C LEU A 271 -5.67 19.21 -0.78
N THR A 272 -6.76 19.90 -0.55
CA THR A 272 -6.75 21.16 0.21
C THR A 272 -7.10 20.83 1.65
N LEU A 273 -6.27 21.29 2.58
CA LEU A 273 -6.65 21.26 4.00
C LEU A 273 -7.72 22.32 4.26
N PRO A 274 -8.73 22.04 5.07
CA PRO A 274 -9.75 23.01 5.44
C PRO A 274 -9.17 24.17 6.22
#